data_e961096b6ff310b4ecaba70db3a7955d
#
_entry.id   e961096b6ff310b4ecaba70db3a7955d
#
_cell.length_a   1.000
_cell.length_b   1.000
_cell.length_c   1.000
_cell.angle_alpha   90.00
_cell.angle_beta   90.00
_cell.angle_gamma   90.00
#
_symmetry.space_group_name_H-M   'P 1'
#
loop_
_entity.id
_entity.type
_entity.pdbx_description
1 polymer ?
#
loop_
_entity_poly.entity_id
_entity_poly.type
_entity_poly.pdbx_seq_one_letter_code
_entity_poly.pdbx_strand_id
1 'polypeptide(L)'
;MIRFSIITCTYNAAKEVGRTLDSVLAQTYHHVEHLVIDGASKDATMQLVRAYQKESEEADNDHELVVVSEPDSGLYDAMNKGIGLATGDYLVFLNAGDVFPSPDTLELIAGAVGDGEALPGVLYGDTDIVDDTGRFLRHRRLQPPAEGLSWRSFRHGMLVCHQAFYARADLAKRNLYDLSYRFSADVDWCIRVMKDAEAESSKPQEPLSAPAPLATKYVGMVVVNYLDGGLTTKNHRRSLRERFQVMRHHYGLPVTLWMHFTFLFRALRK
;
A
#
# COMPACT_ATOMS: atom_id res chain seq x y z
N MET A 1 -17.17 12.58 4.36
CA MET A 1 -16.76 11.17 4.58
C MET A 1 -15.63 10.84 3.62
N ILE A 2 -14.64 10.06 4.04
CA ILE A 2 -13.46 9.69 3.25
C ILE A 2 -13.83 8.56 2.29
N ARG A 3 -13.41 8.64 1.03
CA ARG A 3 -13.54 7.55 0.06
C ARG A 3 -12.19 6.85 -0.13
N PHE A 4 -12.18 5.52 -0.06
CA PHE A 4 -10.99 4.70 -0.31
C PHE A 4 -11.03 4.09 -1.70
N SER A 5 -9.94 4.22 -2.47
CA SER A 5 -9.68 3.45 -3.69
C SER A 5 -8.75 2.29 -3.33
N ILE A 6 -9.29 1.07 -3.36
CA ILE A 6 -8.53 -0.16 -3.14
C ILE A 6 -8.06 -0.67 -4.50
N ILE A 7 -6.76 -0.84 -4.69
CA ILE A 7 -6.18 -1.28 -5.95
C ILE A 7 -5.63 -2.70 -5.80
N THR A 8 -6.23 -3.66 -6.49
CA THR A 8 -5.79 -5.06 -6.55
C THR A 8 -5.20 -5.34 -7.92
N CYS A 9 -3.87 -5.50 -7.99
CA CYS A 9 -3.19 -5.90 -9.21
C CYS A 9 -3.08 -7.42 -9.30
N THR A 10 -3.45 -8.00 -10.46
CA THR A 10 -3.44 -9.45 -10.66
C THR A 10 -2.72 -9.84 -11.95
N TYR A 11 -2.01 -10.98 -11.90
CA TYR A 11 -1.49 -11.65 -13.08
C TYR A 11 -1.29 -13.14 -12.78
N ASN A 12 -2.12 -14.01 -13.37
CA ASN A 12 -2.13 -15.45 -13.12
C ASN A 12 -2.19 -15.77 -11.61
N ALA A 13 -3.15 -15.15 -10.91
CA ALA A 13 -3.30 -15.19 -9.46
C ALA A 13 -4.56 -15.96 -9.00
N ALA A 14 -5.02 -16.94 -9.79
CA ALA A 14 -6.27 -17.67 -9.53
C ALA A 14 -6.31 -18.37 -8.16
N LYS A 15 -5.15 -18.71 -7.58
CA LYS A 15 -5.07 -19.35 -6.26
C LYS A 15 -5.25 -18.38 -5.10
N GLU A 16 -4.84 -17.14 -5.29
CA GLU A 16 -4.71 -16.14 -4.22
C GLU A 16 -5.79 -15.05 -4.30
N VAL A 17 -6.26 -14.70 -5.52
CA VAL A 17 -7.09 -13.50 -5.72
C VAL A 17 -8.45 -13.57 -5.02
N GLY A 18 -9.08 -14.75 -4.95
CA GLY A 18 -10.43 -14.91 -4.37
C GLY A 18 -10.52 -14.37 -2.96
N ARG A 19 -9.58 -14.75 -2.08
CA ARG A 19 -9.57 -14.29 -0.69
C ARG A 19 -9.44 -12.76 -0.55
N THR A 20 -8.72 -12.11 -1.47
CA THR A 20 -8.59 -10.64 -1.50
C THR A 20 -9.92 -10.00 -1.88
N LEU A 21 -10.53 -10.48 -2.97
CA LEU A 21 -11.83 -10.00 -3.44
C LEU A 21 -12.90 -10.13 -2.35
N ASP A 22 -12.99 -11.30 -1.72
CA ASP A 22 -13.93 -11.59 -0.62
C ASP A 22 -13.71 -10.62 0.56
N SER A 23 -12.46 -10.31 0.91
CA SER A 23 -12.14 -9.42 2.02
C SER A 23 -12.53 -7.96 1.76
N VAL A 24 -12.52 -7.53 0.48
CA VAL A 24 -13.01 -6.20 0.07
C VAL A 24 -14.52 -6.18 0.05
N LEU A 25 -15.16 -7.21 -0.51
CA LEU A 25 -16.63 -7.33 -0.54
C LEU A 25 -17.24 -7.29 0.85
N ALA A 26 -16.57 -7.90 1.83
CA ALA A 26 -17.03 -7.99 3.21
C ALA A 26 -16.91 -6.68 3.99
N GLN A 27 -16.26 -5.63 3.45
CA GLN A 27 -16.13 -4.37 4.19
C GLN A 27 -17.48 -3.69 4.40
N THR A 28 -17.75 -3.25 5.64
CA THR A 28 -18.99 -2.57 6.03
C THR A 28 -19.00 -1.09 5.68
N TYR A 29 -17.84 -0.52 5.36
CA TYR A 29 -17.70 0.88 4.99
C TYR A 29 -18.15 1.11 3.55
N HIS A 30 -19.17 1.96 3.32
CA HIS A 30 -19.84 2.15 2.03
C HIS A 30 -19.04 2.97 1.00
N HIS A 31 -18.14 3.86 1.42
CA HIS A 31 -17.42 4.75 0.51
C HIS A 31 -16.14 4.10 -0.04
N VAL A 32 -16.31 3.04 -0.80
CA VAL A 32 -15.23 2.21 -1.36
C VAL A 32 -15.33 2.18 -2.88
N GLU A 33 -14.19 2.37 -3.53
CA GLU A 33 -13.96 2.06 -4.93
C GLU A 33 -12.92 0.92 -5.00
N HIS A 34 -13.26 -0.19 -5.62
CA HIS A 34 -12.35 -1.30 -5.82
C HIS A 34 -11.91 -1.37 -7.28
N LEU A 35 -10.61 -1.20 -7.53
CA LEU A 35 -10.01 -1.28 -8.87
C LEU A 35 -9.24 -2.60 -8.99
N VAL A 36 -9.74 -3.51 -9.82
CA VAL A 36 -9.05 -4.76 -10.16
C VAL A 36 -8.33 -4.56 -11.48
N ILE A 37 -6.98 -4.53 -11.44
CA ILE A 37 -6.12 -4.29 -12.59
C ILE A 37 -5.41 -5.60 -12.94
N ASP A 38 -5.86 -6.24 -14.00
CA ASP A 38 -5.35 -7.53 -14.44
C ASP A 38 -4.42 -7.39 -15.65
N GLY A 39 -3.24 -8.00 -15.56
CA GLY A 39 -2.20 -7.98 -16.59
C GLY A 39 -2.45 -8.97 -17.76
N ALA A 40 -3.69 -9.14 -18.19
CA ALA A 40 -4.13 -10.13 -19.20
C ALA A 40 -3.83 -11.58 -18.77
N SER A 41 -4.30 -11.97 -17.61
CA SER A 41 -4.17 -13.32 -17.05
C SER A 41 -4.69 -14.39 -18.00
N LYS A 42 -4.03 -15.55 -18.01
CA LYS A 42 -4.36 -16.69 -18.86
C LYS A 42 -4.90 -17.90 -18.09
N ASP A 43 -4.90 -17.81 -16.77
CA ASP A 43 -5.47 -18.81 -15.86
C ASP A 43 -6.93 -18.44 -15.48
N ALA A 44 -7.46 -19.04 -14.43
CA ALA A 44 -8.83 -18.78 -13.96
C ALA A 44 -9.00 -17.44 -13.23
N THR A 45 -7.98 -16.56 -13.16
CA THR A 45 -8.07 -15.28 -12.43
C THR A 45 -9.27 -14.46 -12.87
N MET A 46 -9.41 -14.21 -14.19
CA MET A 46 -10.52 -13.40 -14.68
C MET A 46 -11.91 -14.08 -14.58
N GLN A 47 -11.94 -15.39 -14.45
CA GLN A 47 -13.20 -16.10 -14.13
C GLN A 47 -13.65 -15.78 -12.70
N LEU A 48 -12.73 -15.76 -11.74
CA LEU A 48 -13.01 -15.39 -10.35
C LEU A 48 -13.38 -13.90 -10.23
N VAL A 49 -12.67 -13.00 -10.92
CA VAL A 49 -13.01 -11.57 -10.95
C VAL A 49 -14.42 -11.32 -11.49
N ARG A 50 -14.85 -12.05 -12.53
CA ARG A 50 -16.22 -11.93 -13.07
C ARG A 50 -17.30 -12.48 -12.12
N ALA A 51 -16.99 -13.52 -11.36
CA ALA A 51 -17.89 -14.01 -10.31
C ALA A 51 -18.04 -12.95 -9.22
N TYR A 52 -16.93 -12.44 -8.73
CA TYR A 52 -16.88 -11.33 -7.77
C TYR A 52 -17.65 -10.09 -8.24
N GLN A 53 -17.56 -9.73 -9.53
CA GLN A 53 -18.32 -8.60 -10.08
C GLN A 53 -19.82 -8.78 -9.89
N LYS A 54 -20.35 -9.97 -10.16
CA LYS A 54 -21.77 -10.26 -9.94
C LYS A 54 -22.16 -10.20 -8.47
N GLU A 55 -21.32 -10.77 -7.61
CA GLU A 55 -21.54 -10.73 -6.17
C GLU A 55 -21.51 -9.30 -5.63
N SER A 56 -20.60 -8.44 -6.15
CA SER A 56 -20.54 -7.02 -5.80
C SER A 56 -21.76 -6.23 -6.28
N GLU A 57 -22.31 -6.54 -7.47
CA GLU A 57 -23.51 -5.92 -7.99
C GLU A 57 -24.78 -6.31 -7.18
N GLU A 58 -24.77 -7.49 -6.55
CA GLU A 58 -25.86 -8.00 -5.71
C GLU A 58 -25.71 -7.61 -4.23
N ALA A 59 -24.53 -7.14 -3.82
CA ALA A 59 -24.23 -6.78 -2.44
C ALA A 59 -24.83 -5.43 -2.06
N ASP A 60 -25.36 -5.33 -0.84
CA ASP A 60 -25.93 -4.08 -0.26
C ASP A 60 -24.83 -3.28 0.46
N ASN A 61 -23.74 -2.95 -0.26
CA ASN A 61 -22.59 -2.24 0.34
C ASN A 61 -22.18 -0.96 -0.40
N ASP A 62 -22.86 -0.61 -1.51
CA ASP A 62 -22.59 0.58 -2.34
C ASP A 62 -21.15 0.70 -2.86
N HIS A 63 -20.40 -0.41 -2.91
CA HIS A 63 -19.04 -0.40 -3.44
C HIS A 63 -19.03 -0.20 -4.96
N GLU A 64 -18.21 0.70 -5.44
CA GLU A 64 -17.98 0.83 -6.87
C GLU A 64 -16.85 -0.12 -7.31
N LEU A 65 -17.09 -0.93 -8.34
CA LEU A 65 -16.09 -1.84 -8.89
C LEU A 65 -15.67 -1.42 -10.29
N VAL A 66 -14.36 -1.28 -10.48
CA VAL A 66 -13.73 -1.04 -11.79
C VAL A 66 -12.82 -2.23 -12.12
N VAL A 67 -13.03 -2.87 -13.24
CA VAL A 67 -12.22 -4.01 -13.71
C VAL A 67 -11.55 -3.65 -15.04
N VAL A 68 -10.21 -3.71 -15.07
CA VAL A 68 -9.43 -3.53 -16.30
C VAL A 68 -8.55 -4.76 -16.49
N SER A 69 -8.65 -5.42 -17.67
CA SER A 69 -7.78 -6.54 -18.02
C SER A 69 -7.12 -6.28 -19.36
N GLU A 70 -5.83 -5.97 -19.31
CA GLU A 70 -5.01 -5.67 -20.48
C GLU A 70 -3.53 -5.96 -20.18
N PRO A 71 -2.69 -6.21 -21.20
CA PRO A 71 -1.26 -6.41 -20.98
C PRO A 71 -0.60 -5.23 -20.27
N ASP A 72 0.33 -5.55 -19.38
CA ASP A 72 1.18 -4.59 -18.68
C ASP A 72 2.67 -4.97 -18.78
N SER A 73 3.53 -4.03 -18.35
CA SER A 73 4.99 -4.21 -18.28
C SER A 73 5.44 -4.78 -16.93
N GLY A 74 4.52 -5.23 -16.07
CA GLY A 74 4.74 -5.79 -14.74
C GLY A 74 3.94 -5.07 -13.65
N LEU A 75 4.08 -5.56 -12.42
CA LEU A 75 3.27 -5.14 -11.26
C LEU A 75 3.16 -3.62 -11.09
N TYR A 76 4.26 -2.89 -11.19
CA TYR A 76 4.25 -1.43 -10.96
C TYR A 76 3.60 -0.64 -12.10
N ASP A 77 3.57 -1.19 -13.32
CA ASP A 77 2.80 -0.62 -14.42
C ASP A 77 1.29 -0.79 -14.17
N ALA A 78 0.86 -1.98 -13.74
CA ALA A 78 -0.51 -2.22 -13.30
C ALA A 78 -0.91 -1.29 -12.13
N MET A 79 -0.01 -1.09 -11.15
CA MET A 79 -0.23 -0.15 -10.05
C MET A 79 -0.39 1.30 -10.53
N ASN A 80 0.43 1.75 -11.50
CA ASN A 80 0.32 3.07 -12.10
C ASN A 80 -1.02 3.27 -12.83
N LYS A 81 -1.51 2.24 -13.54
CA LYS A 81 -2.85 2.27 -14.16
C LYS A 81 -3.93 2.45 -13.08
N GLY A 82 -3.84 1.68 -11.98
CA GLY A 82 -4.75 1.80 -10.85
C GLY A 82 -4.73 3.20 -10.22
N ILE A 83 -3.55 3.80 -10.00
CA ILE A 83 -3.42 5.19 -9.51
C ILE A 83 -4.13 6.17 -10.44
N GLY A 84 -3.96 6.00 -11.76
CA GLY A 84 -4.56 6.88 -12.76
C GLY A 84 -6.10 6.85 -12.76
N LEU A 85 -6.67 5.67 -12.52
CA LEU A 85 -8.12 5.43 -12.51
C LEU A 85 -8.79 5.79 -11.18
N ALA A 86 -8.07 5.70 -10.07
CA ALA A 86 -8.61 5.91 -8.72
C ALA A 86 -9.23 7.30 -8.54
N THR A 87 -10.40 7.36 -7.88
CA THR A 87 -11.17 8.60 -7.65
C THR A 87 -11.36 8.93 -6.16
N GLY A 88 -10.98 8.01 -5.26
CA GLY A 88 -11.10 8.20 -3.82
C GLY A 88 -10.12 9.23 -3.25
N ASP A 89 -10.29 9.55 -1.97
CA ASP A 89 -9.41 10.45 -1.23
C ASP A 89 -8.08 9.79 -0.87
N TYR A 90 -8.11 8.50 -0.58
CA TYR A 90 -6.93 7.68 -0.30
C TYR A 90 -6.86 6.45 -1.20
N LEU A 91 -5.64 6.10 -1.62
CA LEU A 91 -5.33 4.87 -2.33
C LEU A 91 -4.60 3.91 -1.42
N VAL A 92 -4.98 2.62 -1.51
CA VAL A 92 -4.25 1.52 -0.90
C VAL A 92 -4.11 0.38 -1.90
N PHE A 93 -2.96 -0.27 -1.90
CA PHE A 93 -2.73 -1.47 -2.69
C PHE A 93 -2.99 -2.71 -1.84
N LEU A 94 -3.94 -3.53 -2.25
CA LEU A 94 -4.22 -4.83 -1.64
C LEU A 94 -3.97 -5.90 -2.69
N ASN A 95 -2.74 -6.44 -2.71
CA ASN A 95 -2.34 -7.40 -3.75
C ASN A 95 -3.05 -8.75 -3.58
N ALA A 96 -3.12 -9.53 -4.66
CA ALA A 96 -3.72 -10.86 -4.62
C ALA A 96 -3.07 -11.74 -3.54
N GLY A 97 -3.89 -12.24 -2.62
CA GLY A 97 -3.50 -12.99 -1.42
C GLY A 97 -3.52 -12.20 -0.12
N ASP A 98 -3.34 -10.87 -0.17
CA ASP A 98 -3.47 -10.01 0.99
C ASP A 98 -4.94 -9.71 1.30
N VAL A 99 -5.30 -9.55 2.58
CA VAL A 99 -6.70 -9.35 2.99
C VAL A 99 -6.81 -8.30 4.10
N PHE A 100 -7.94 -7.63 4.18
CA PHE A 100 -8.28 -6.86 5.37
C PHE A 100 -8.49 -7.79 6.58
N PRO A 101 -8.05 -7.38 7.79
CA PRO A 101 -8.17 -8.22 9.00
C PRO A 101 -9.61 -8.51 9.43
N SER A 102 -10.52 -7.56 9.20
CA SER A 102 -11.93 -7.64 9.60
C SER A 102 -12.84 -6.85 8.66
N PRO A 103 -14.16 -7.11 8.67
CA PRO A 103 -15.12 -6.39 7.82
C PRO A 103 -15.22 -4.88 8.16
N ASP A 104 -14.90 -4.45 9.35
CA ASP A 104 -14.95 -3.06 9.82
C ASP A 104 -13.62 -2.32 9.68
N THR A 105 -12.60 -2.92 9.04
CA THR A 105 -11.26 -2.34 8.94
C THR A 105 -11.26 -0.94 8.34
N LEU A 106 -11.96 -0.73 7.22
CA LEU A 106 -12.00 0.59 6.56
C LEU A 106 -12.82 1.61 7.38
N GLU A 107 -13.87 1.19 8.05
CA GLU A 107 -14.66 2.04 8.96
C GLU A 107 -13.80 2.54 10.13
N LEU A 108 -13.03 1.65 10.75
CA LEU A 108 -12.10 1.99 11.82
C LEU A 108 -10.99 2.94 11.36
N ILE A 109 -10.44 2.75 10.15
CA ILE A 109 -9.45 3.66 9.56
C ILE A 109 -10.08 5.03 9.32
N ALA A 110 -11.28 5.09 8.73
CA ALA A 110 -12.00 6.35 8.51
C ALA A 110 -12.29 7.08 9.82
N GLY A 111 -12.77 6.36 10.84
CA GLY A 111 -12.98 6.89 12.19
C GLY A 111 -11.71 7.43 12.85
N ALA A 112 -10.57 6.76 12.65
CA ALA A 112 -9.28 7.22 13.17
C ALA A 112 -8.81 8.53 12.52
N VAL A 113 -9.19 8.81 11.27
CA VAL A 113 -8.86 10.09 10.58
C VAL A 113 -9.65 11.24 11.19
N GLY A 114 -10.92 11.01 11.49
CA GLY A 114 -11.84 12.02 12.01
C GLY A 114 -12.38 12.95 10.91
N ASP A 115 -13.30 13.83 11.30
CA ASP A 115 -13.98 14.78 10.39
C ASP A 115 -13.19 16.11 10.21
N GLY A 116 -11.86 16.05 10.33
CA GLY A 116 -11.01 17.23 10.17
C GLY A 116 -11.01 17.80 8.74
N GLU A 117 -10.88 19.13 8.61
CA GLU A 117 -10.86 19.81 7.31
C GLU A 117 -9.64 19.45 6.47
N ALA A 118 -8.54 19.03 7.08
CA ALA A 118 -7.27 18.72 6.42
C ALA A 118 -6.91 17.23 6.54
N LEU A 119 -7.02 16.49 5.44
CA LEU A 119 -6.66 15.09 5.39
C LEU A 119 -5.13 14.90 5.51
N PRO A 120 -4.64 13.97 6.38
CA PRO A 120 -3.24 13.59 6.42
C PRO A 120 -2.71 13.14 5.05
N GLY A 121 -1.45 13.44 4.74
CA GLY A 121 -0.85 13.02 3.48
C GLY A 121 -0.76 11.50 3.32
N VAL A 122 -0.52 10.79 4.45
CA VAL A 122 -0.43 9.34 4.50
C VAL A 122 -1.06 8.81 5.79
N LEU A 123 -1.93 7.80 5.66
CA LEU A 123 -2.35 6.97 6.80
C LEU A 123 -1.56 5.67 6.77
N TYR A 124 -1.20 5.14 7.92
CA TYR A 124 -0.49 3.87 7.99
C TYR A 124 -0.87 3.09 9.25
N GLY A 125 -0.80 1.77 9.15
CA GLY A 125 -1.09 0.86 10.23
C GLY A 125 -0.11 -0.31 10.31
N ASP A 126 -0.40 -1.24 11.21
CA ASP A 126 0.37 -2.46 11.40
C ASP A 126 0.00 -3.53 10.37
N THR A 127 0.86 -4.54 10.28
CA THR A 127 0.71 -5.66 9.36
C THR A 127 0.93 -6.96 10.09
N ASP A 128 0.00 -7.89 9.94
CA ASP A 128 0.18 -9.28 10.33
C ASP A 128 0.58 -10.12 9.13
N ILE A 129 1.41 -11.12 9.37
CA ILE A 129 1.84 -12.09 8.36
C ILE A 129 1.03 -13.36 8.58
N VAL A 130 0.38 -13.81 7.50
CA VAL A 130 -0.46 -15.01 7.50
C VAL A 130 0.02 -16.04 6.47
N ASP A 131 -0.35 -17.31 6.66
CA ASP A 131 -0.14 -18.35 5.65
C ASP A 131 -1.27 -18.36 4.59
N ASP A 132 -1.19 -19.28 3.65
CA ASP A 132 -2.16 -19.46 2.56
C ASP A 132 -3.57 -19.86 3.05
N THR A 133 -3.68 -20.39 4.27
CA THR A 133 -4.97 -20.68 4.92
C THR A 133 -5.54 -19.48 5.70
N GLY A 134 -4.80 -18.37 5.79
CA GLY A 134 -5.18 -17.19 6.57
C GLY A 134 -4.80 -17.27 8.05
N ARG A 135 -4.07 -18.31 8.47
CA ARG A 135 -3.64 -18.47 9.87
C ARG A 135 -2.52 -17.48 10.16
N PHE A 136 -2.62 -16.79 11.29
CA PHE A 136 -1.59 -15.89 11.81
C PHE A 136 -0.27 -16.64 12.03
N LEU A 137 0.82 -16.08 11.49
CA LEU A 137 2.18 -16.57 11.67
C LEU A 137 2.97 -15.68 12.63
N ARG A 138 2.92 -14.38 12.43
CA ARG A 138 3.65 -13.39 13.24
C ARG A 138 3.26 -11.97 12.88
N HIS A 139 3.52 -11.03 13.76
CA HIS A 139 3.53 -9.61 13.42
C HIS A 139 4.71 -9.28 12.50
N ARG A 140 4.57 -8.24 11.71
CA ARG A 140 5.67 -7.74 10.88
C ARG A 140 6.81 -7.25 11.77
N ARG A 141 8.05 -7.65 11.43
CA ARG A 141 9.24 -7.38 12.28
C ARG A 141 9.70 -5.94 12.27
N LEU A 142 9.59 -5.28 11.11
CA LEU A 142 9.95 -3.87 10.99
C LEU A 142 8.72 -3.04 11.36
N GLN A 143 8.89 -2.19 12.35
CA GLN A 143 7.85 -1.31 12.86
C GLN A 143 8.26 0.15 12.64
N PRO A 144 7.30 1.08 12.43
CA PRO A 144 7.59 2.50 12.40
C PRO A 144 8.13 2.97 13.77
N PRO A 145 8.93 4.05 13.79
CA PRO A 145 9.44 4.59 15.04
C PRO A 145 8.30 5.22 15.86
N ALA A 146 8.46 5.26 17.19
CA ALA A 146 7.46 5.78 18.12
C ALA A 146 7.10 7.26 17.86
N GLU A 147 8.07 8.04 17.39
CA GLU A 147 7.90 9.45 17.00
C GLU A 147 7.10 9.65 15.69
N GLY A 148 6.71 8.58 15.04
CA GLY A 148 5.97 8.58 13.79
C GLY A 148 6.81 8.30 12.55
N LEU A 149 6.14 8.11 11.42
CA LEU A 149 6.76 7.78 10.15
C LEU A 149 7.16 9.06 9.39
N SER A 150 8.38 9.08 8.86
CA SER A 150 8.88 10.12 7.97
C SER A 150 9.60 9.51 6.76
N TRP A 151 9.82 10.27 5.68
CA TRP A 151 10.61 9.75 4.57
C TRP A 151 12.03 9.34 5.01
N ARG A 152 12.57 10.00 6.04
CA ARG A 152 13.88 9.66 6.61
C ARG A 152 13.88 8.32 7.35
N SER A 153 12.73 7.89 7.86
CA SER A 153 12.59 6.61 8.56
C SER A 153 12.89 5.43 7.63
N PHE A 154 12.58 5.53 6.34
CA PHE A 154 12.80 4.47 5.35
C PHE A 154 14.29 4.13 5.10
N ARG A 155 15.23 4.95 5.55
CA ARG A 155 16.66 4.58 5.56
C ARG A 155 16.93 3.33 6.41
N HIS A 156 16.07 3.03 7.39
CA HIS A 156 16.16 1.85 8.26
C HIS A 156 15.49 0.60 7.67
N GLY A 157 14.95 0.70 6.47
CA GLY A 157 14.22 -0.34 5.75
C GLY A 157 12.76 0.05 5.50
N MET A 158 11.98 -0.85 4.89
CA MET A 158 10.55 -0.67 4.68
C MET A 158 9.81 -0.87 6.01
N LEU A 159 9.67 0.19 6.81
CA LEU A 159 9.12 0.14 8.17
C LEU A 159 7.62 -0.12 8.19
N VAL A 160 6.91 0.32 7.17
CA VAL A 160 5.49 0.03 6.95
C VAL A 160 5.37 -0.88 5.74
N CYS A 161 4.50 -1.86 5.78
CA CYS A 161 4.18 -2.66 4.61
C CYS A 161 3.51 -1.76 3.55
N HIS A 162 3.80 -1.98 2.29
CA HIS A 162 3.19 -1.22 1.21
C HIS A 162 1.65 -1.30 1.23
N GLN A 163 1.10 -2.45 1.59
CA GLN A 163 -0.34 -2.69 1.74
C GLN A 163 -0.95 -2.06 3.01
N ALA A 164 -0.12 -1.56 3.92
CA ALA A 164 -0.55 -0.82 5.11
C ALA A 164 -0.28 0.69 5.00
N PHE A 165 -0.01 1.17 3.77
CA PHE A 165 0.33 2.56 3.46
C PHE A 165 -0.76 3.15 2.56
N TYR A 166 -1.62 3.99 3.13
CA TYR A 166 -2.72 4.66 2.46
C TYR A 166 -2.26 6.06 2.05
N ALA A 167 -1.98 6.24 0.79
CA ALA A 167 -1.54 7.52 0.26
C ALA A 167 -2.74 8.40 -0.12
N ARG A 168 -2.73 9.67 0.25
CA ARG A 168 -3.71 10.62 -0.27
C ARG A 168 -3.60 10.69 -1.79
N ALA A 169 -4.74 10.67 -2.47
CA ALA A 169 -4.82 10.44 -3.92
C ALA A 169 -4.02 11.43 -4.75
N ASP A 170 -4.03 12.71 -4.38
CA ASP A 170 -3.26 13.74 -5.09
C ASP A 170 -1.75 13.53 -4.98
N LEU A 171 -1.26 13.07 -3.82
CA LEU A 171 0.14 12.71 -3.61
C LEU A 171 0.54 11.49 -4.43
N ALA A 172 -0.31 10.45 -4.43
CA ALA A 172 -0.09 9.25 -5.22
C ALA A 172 -0.03 9.55 -6.72
N LYS A 173 -0.97 10.35 -7.24
CA LYS A 173 -1.04 10.73 -8.66
C LYS A 173 0.15 11.57 -9.14
N ARG A 174 0.74 12.38 -8.26
CA ARG A 174 1.97 13.13 -8.57
C ARG A 174 3.23 12.27 -8.53
N ASN A 175 3.17 11.13 -7.85
CA ASN A 175 4.29 10.24 -7.61
C ASN A 175 4.03 8.84 -8.18
N LEU A 176 3.93 8.68 -9.49
CA LEU A 176 3.80 7.36 -10.09
C LEU A 176 5.02 6.48 -9.78
N TYR A 177 4.84 5.16 -9.77
CA TYR A 177 5.97 4.23 -9.63
C TYR A 177 6.98 4.39 -10.75
N ASP A 178 8.26 4.41 -10.40
CA ASP A 178 9.37 4.38 -11.37
C ASP A 178 9.53 2.96 -11.92
N LEU A 179 9.19 2.76 -13.19
CA LEU A 179 9.23 1.45 -13.86
C LEU A 179 10.64 0.94 -14.13
N SER A 180 11.68 1.75 -13.87
CA SER A 180 13.07 1.30 -13.92
C SER A 180 13.41 0.33 -12.77
N TYR A 181 12.66 0.37 -11.66
CA TYR A 181 12.74 -0.59 -10.56
C TYR A 181 11.71 -1.71 -10.76
N ARG A 182 12.16 -2.96 -10.67
CA ARG A 182 11.29 -4.12 -10.87
C ARG A 182 10.82 -4.77 -9.55
N PHE A 183 11.55 -4.58 -8.46
CA PHE A 183 11.32 -5.28 -7.18
C PHE A 183 11.25 -4.35 -5.96
N SER A 184 11.55 -3.08 -6.11
CA SER A 184 11.67 -2.13 -4.99
C SER A 184 11.15 -0.73 -5.32
N ALA A 185 10.32 -0.58 -6.36
CA ALA A 185 9.68 0.69 -6.69
C ALA A 185 8.71 1.14 -5.59
N ASP A 186 8.15 0.21 -4.81
CA ASP A 186 7.33 0.48 -3.63
C ASP A 186 8.08 1.30 -2.57
N VAL A 187 9.34 0.98 -2.32
CA VAL A 187 10.17 1.75 -1.36
C VAL A 187 10.43 3.17 -1.87
N ASP A 188 10.80 3.30 -3.15
CA ASP A 188 11.00 4.60 -3.80
C ASP A 188 9.74 5.45 -3.78
N TRP A 189 8.61 4.83 -4.13
CA TRP A 189 7.30 5.48 -4.17
C TRP A 189 6.88 6.01 -2.79
N CYS A 190 6.94 5.17 -1.75
CA CYS A 190 6.63 5.60 -0.38
C CYS A 190 7.51 6.77 0.07
N ILE A 191 8.82 6.75 -0.25
CA ILE A 191 9.73 7.86 0.10
C ILE A 191 9.32 9.15 -0.61
N ARG A 192 8.97 9.11 -1.91
CA ARG A 192 8.55 10.30 -2.67
C ARG A 192 7.23 10.87 -2.18
N VAL A 193 6.23 10.01 -1.98
CA VAL A 193 4.94 10.41 -1.39
C VAL A 193 5.13 11.06 -0.02
N MET A 194 5.95 10.47 0.83
CA MET A 194 6.27 11.02 2.16
C MET A 194 6.99 12.36 2.11
N LYS A 195 7.94 12.55 1.16
CA LYS A 195 8.61 13.86 0.97
C LYS A 195 7.62 14.95 0.61
N ASP A 196 6.69 14.65 -0.30
CA ASP A 196 5.67 15.62 -0.71
C ASP A 196 4.69 15.91 0.44
N ALA A 197 4.26 14.90 1.20
CA ALA A 197 3.42 15.07 2.37
C ALA A 197 4.08 15.96 3.43
N GLU A 198 5.37 15.74 3.74
CA GLU A 198 6.12 16.57 4.68
C GLU A 198 6.33 18.00 4.16
N ALA A 199 6.58 18.16 2.88
CA ALA A 199 6.71 19.48 2.26
C ALA A 199 5.40 20.27 2.32
N GLU A 200 4.25 19.62 2.14
CA GLU A 200 2.94 20.26 2.28
C GLU A 200 2.62 20.65 3.72
N SER A 201 2.85 19.75 4.68
CA SER A 201 2.62 20.02 6.10
C SER A 201 3.49 21.14 6.67
N SER A 202 4.60 21.45 6.01
CA SER A 202 5.54 22.51 6.40
C SER A 202 5.23 23.87 5.78
N LYS A 203 4.24 23.96 4.86
CA LYS A 203 3.86 25.24 4.24
C LYS A 203 3.03 26.08 5.19
N PRO A 204 3.22 27.41 5.22
CA PRO A 204 2.30 28.33 5.89
C PRO A 204 0.88 28.12 5.33
N GLN A 205 -0.10 27.98 6.22
CA GLN A 205 -1.51 27.89 5.83
C GLN A 205 -2.11 29.28 5.64
N GLU A 206 -2.91 29.46 4.61
CA GLU A 206 -3.77 30.65 4.45
C GLU A 206 -5.24 30.21 4.42
N PRO A 207 -6.10 30.67 5.36
CA PRO A 207 -5.77 31.58 6.48
C PRO A 207 -4.96 30.88 7.59
N LEU A 208 -4.16 31.66 8.32
CA LEU A 208 -3.31 31.20 9.44
C LEU A 208 -4.07 30.46 10.56
N SER A 209 -5.40 30.50 10.56
CA SER A 209 -6.28 29.79 11.51
C SER A 209 -6.59 28.34 11.12
N ALA A 210 -6.32 27.94 9.88
CA ALA A 210 -6.54 26.56 9.45
C ALA A 210 -5.43 25.65 9.99
N PRO A 211 -5.75 24.45 10.53
CA PRO A 211 -4.72 23.50 10.95
C PRO A 211 -3.96 22.99 9.72
N ALA A 212 -2.62 22.97 9.82
CA ALA A 212 -1.80 22.36 8.76
C ALA A 212 -2.13 20.86 8.66
N PRO A 213 -2.23 20.30 7.43
CA PRO A 213 -2.44 18.87 7.27
C PRO A 213 -1.26 18.10 7.88
N LEU A 214 -1.54 17.03 8.61
CA LEU A 214 -0.50 16.14 9.08
C LEU A 214 0.19 15.46 7.88
N ALA A 215 1.52 15.38 7.91
CA ALA A 215 2.25 14.61 6.90
C ALA A 215 1.82 13.13 6.94
N THR A 216 1.70 12.57 8.16
CA THR A 216 1.32 11.18 8.37
C THR A 216 0.46 11.01 9.60
N LYS A 217 -0.37 9.95 9.61
CA LYS A 217 -1.15 9.53 10.76
C LYS A 217 -1.10 8.01 10.92
N TYR A 218 -0.68 7.57 12.09
CA TYR A 218 -0.77 6.17 12.51
C TYR A 218 -2.21 5.88 12.97
N VAL A 219 -2.81 4.81 12.45
CA VAL A 219 -4.21 4.46 12.78
C VAL A 219 -4.33 3.52 13.99
N GLY A 220 -3.21 3.10 14.58
CA GLY A 220 -3.18 2.38 15.86
C GLY A 220 -3.65 0.94 15.82
N MET A 221 -3.73 0.31 14.63
CA MET A 221 -4.25 -1.04 14.48
C MET A 221 -3.59 -1.79 13.32
N VAL A 222 -3.77 -3.11 13.28
CA VAL A 222 -3.46 -3.93 12.10
C VAL A 222 -4.48 -3.62 11.01
N VAL A 223 -3.98 -3.24 9.82
CA VAL A 223 -4.82 -2.85 8.68
C VAL A 223 -4.73 -3.82 7.51
N VAL A 224 -3.81 -4.77 7.56
CA VAL A 224 -3.65 -5.80 6.54
C VAL A 224 -3.07 -7.10 7.11
N ASN A 225 -3.62 -8.22 6.67
CA ASN A 225 -3.05 -9.55 6.79
C ASN A 225 -2.32 -9.86 5.48
N TYR A 226 -0.98 -9.81 5.54
CA TYR A 226 -0.10 -10.02 4.40
C TYR A 226 0.20 -11.51 4.20
N LEU A 227 0.00 -12.02 3.00
CA LEU A 227 0.34 -13.40 2.65
C LEU A 227 1.86 -13.60 2.59
N ASP A 228 2.38 -14.54 3.40
CA ASP A 228 3.83 -14.85 3.42
C ASP A 228 4.31 -15.41 2.06
N GLY A 229 5.53 -15.08 1.67
CA GLY A 229 6.14 -15.63 0.45
C GLY A 229 6.04 -14.77 -0.82
N GLY A 230 5.76 -13.47 -0.71
CA GLY A 230 5.64 -12.53 -1.84
C GLY A 230 6.84 -12.45 -2.78
N LEU A 231 6.69 -11.72 -3.88
CA LEU A 231 7.61 -11.59 -5.02
C LEU A 231 9.03 -11.18 -4.62
N THR A 232 9.18 -10.31 -3.64
CA THR A 232 10.46 -9.82 -3.11
C THR A 232 11.27 -10.93 -2.45
N THR A 233 10.59 -11.85 -1.76
CA THR A 233 11.24 -13.00 -1.12
C THR A 233 11.85 -13.95 -2.16
N LYS A 234 11.16 -14.17 -3.26
CA LYS A 234 11.62 -15.02 -4.38
C LYS A 234 12.79 -14.39 -5.17
N ASN A 235 12.92 -13.04 -5.15
CA ASN A 235 13.92 -12.29 -5.92
C ASN A 235 14.91 -11.50 -5.05
N HIS A 236 15.24 -12.00 -3.88
CA HIS A 236 15.94 -11.30 -2.80
C HIS A 236 17.20 -10.53 -3.25
N ARG A 237 18.12 -11.15 -4.02
CA ARG A 237 19.38 -10.50 -4.46
C ARG A 237 19.14 -9.29 -5.37
N ARG A 238 18.16 -9.38 -6.28
CA ARG A 238 17.83 -8.27 -7.20
C ARG A 238 17.17 -7.13 -6.44
N SER A 239 16.22 -7.44 -5.56
CA SER A 239 15.59 -6.48 -4.69
C SER A 239 16.60 -5.73 -3.81
N LEU A 240 17.61 -6.40 -3.25
CA LEU A 240 18.67 -5.75 -2.47
C LEU A 240 19.48 -4.75 -3.30
N ARG A 241 19.80 -5.06 -4.57
CA ARG A 241 20.49 -4.10 -5.45
C ARG A 241 19.67 -2.87 -5.74
N GLU A 242 18.39 -3.04 -6.06
CA GLU A 242 17.47 -1.92 -6.29
C GLU A 242 17.29 -1.09 -5.03
N ARG A 243 17.11 -1.70 -3.86
CA ARG A 243 17.06 -0.99 -2.57
C ARG A 243 18.31 -0.17 -2.31
N PHE A 244 19.48 -0.69 -2.64
CA PHE A 244 20.73 0.09 -2.54
C PHE A 244 20.68 1.30 -3.46
N GLN A 245 20.18 1.17 -4.71
CA GLN A 245 20.04 2.29 -5.65
C GLN A 245 19.04 3.32 -5.15
N VAL A 246 17.86 2.90 -4.68
CA VAL A 246 16.84 3.78 -4.07
C VAL A 246 17.43 4.53 -2.87
N MET A 247 18.09 3.83 -1.96
CA MET A 247 18.72 4.47 -0.80
C MET A 247 19.80 5.46 -1.19
N ARG A 248 20.66 5.12 -2.16
CA ARG A 248 21.68 6.01 -2.69
C ARG A 248 21.08 7.27 -3.30
N HIS A 249 19.99 7.12 -4.05
CA HIS A 249 19.27 8.22 -4.67
C HIS A 249 18.70 9.20 -3.63
N HIS A 250 18.03 8.68 -2.60
CA HIS A 250 17.32 9.50 -1.64
C HIS A 250 18.18 10.03 -0.47
N TYR A 251 19.21 9.29 -0.05
CA TYR A 251 20.00 9.59 1.17
C TYR A 251 21.49 9.81 0.89
N GLY A 252 21.94 9.60 -0.34
CA GLY A 252 23.36 9.68 -0.71
C GLY A 252 24.16 8.43 -0.33
N LEU A 253 25.34 8.32 -0.94
CA LEU A 253 26.22 7.14 -0.77
C LEU A 253 26.71 6.91 0.66
N PRO A 254 27.16 7.95 1.42
CA PRO A 254 27.66 7.72 2.79
C PRO A 254 26.61 7.13 3.72
N VAL A 255 25.39 7.68 3.72
CA VAL A 255 24.27 7.16 4.53
C VAL A 255 23.90 5.75 4.10
N THR A 256 23.85 5.48 2.79
CA THR A 256 23.53 4.16 2.26
C THR A 256 24.52 3.12 2.72
N LEU A 257 25.83 3.36 2.62
CA LEU A 257 26.85 2.44 3.08
C LEU A 257 26.78 2.19 4.59
N TRP A 258 26.59 3.25 5.39
CA TRP A 258 26.42 3.12 6.83
C TRP A 258 25.22 2.24 7.20
N MET A 259 24.06 2.46 6.55
CA MET A 259 22.86 1.69 6.81
C MET A 259 23.02 0.22 6.41
N HIS A 260 23.67 -0.07 5.27
CA HIS A 260 23.94 -1.47 4.84
C HIS A 260 24.88 -2.18 5.82
N PHE A 261 25.88 -1.46 6.37
CA PHE A 261 26.72 -1.99 7.43
C PHE A 261 25.86 -2.39 8.67
N THR A 262 24.96 -1.51 9.10
CA THR A 262 24.06 -1.83 10.23
C THR A 262 23.13 -3.01 9.94
N PHE A 263 22.68 -3.18 8.69
CA PHE A 263 21.85 -4.33 8.30
C PHE A 263 22.62 -5.65 8.37
N LEU A 264 23.90 -5.67 7.98
CA LEU A 264 24.77 -6.84 8.12
C LEU A 264 24.90 -7.24 9.60
N PHE A 265 25.14 -6.28 10.49
CA PHE A 265 25.20 -6.56 11.94
C PHE A 265 23.90 -7.12 12.51
N ARG A 266 22.74 -6.61 12.06
CA ARG A 266 21.44 -7.18 12.46
C ARG A 266 21.24 -8.61 11.97
N ALA A 267 21.78 -8.94 10.79
CA ALA A 267 21.70 -10.30 10.22
C ALA A 267 22.62 -11.30 10.95
N LEU A 268 23.76 -10.83 11.44
CA LEU A 268 24.73 -11.67 12.18
C LEU A 268 24.35 -11.90 13.65
N ARG A 269 23.43 -11.10 14.22
CA ARG A 269 22.95 -11.23 15.60
C ARG A 269 21.70 -12.13 15.73
N LYS A 270 21.25 -12.73 14.62
CA LYS A 270 20.20 -13.74 14.54
C LYS A 270 20.80 -15.12 14.44
#